data_f9b7452bd4c048f80f4daee5692a6395
#
_entry.id   f9b7452bd4c048f80f4daee5692a6395
#
_cell.length_a   1.000
_cell.length_b   1.000
_cell.length_c   1.000
_cell.angle_alpha   90.00
_cell.angle_beta   90.00
_cell.angle_gamma   90.00
#
_symmetry.space_group_name_H-M   'P 1'
#
loop_
_entity.id
_entity.type
_entity.pdbx_description
1 polymer ?
#
loop_
_entity_poly.entity_id
_entity_poly.type
_entity_poly.pdbx_seq_one_letter_code
_entity_poly.pdbx_strand_id
1 'polypeptide(L)'
;MINQVKLYQFKGFKEQIFNFSKLTLLTGVNGMGKSSLIQALLVLRNSFDRGDLQHGTALTIEDKELVNLVSPDSMLNFDAENSEVSINLLDGDFEGEWTVVAEGISNSLPLIDHQYNSDIFKSSLFQTSFQYLNAERIGPRKSYDRLSVSRNHSPLGYRGEYTATKLSEAATKLEKMIHPSLSLTSSEFIYDQVSNWLSKIIHPGTKVSLDETNTSDISIQYNFARQKGKNFNPLNIGFGFSFALPIIVAVLTAAKGSLLIVENPEAHLHPKGQAEMGKFLGLAANSGIQVIIETHSDHILNGLRIAIKEKEIPKEAIGIIFVGTFNDNGQDKIYVTEPVINSDGRINDWPEDFFDTWEYSMMHLL
;
A
#
# COMPACT_ATOMS: atom_id res chain seq x y z
N MET A 1 13.29 8.37 -1.45
CA MET A 1 12.04 7.93 -2.10
C MET A 1 12.41 6.97 -3.20
N ILE A 2 11.84 5.78 -3.21
CA ILE A 2 12.09 4.78 -4.25
C ILE A 2 11.73 5.39 -5.61
N ASN A 3 12.67 5.35 -6.54
CA ASN A 3 12.51 5.86 -7.90
C ASN A 3 12.27 4.73 -8.88
N GLN A 4 12.93 3.58 -8.68
CA GLN A 4 12.87 2.49 -9.64
C GLN A 4 13.10 1.14 -8.95
N VAL A 5 12.43 0.12 -9.46
CA VAL A 5 12.71 -1.29 -9.18
C VAL A 5 12.90 -2.00 -10.53
N LYS A 6 14.00 -2.75 -10.66
CA LYS A 6 14.21 -3.63 -11.81
C LYS A 6 14.15 -5.08 -11.31
N LEU A 7 13.35 -5.87 -11.99
CA LEU A 7 13.20 -7.31 -11.74
C LEU A 7 13.79 -8.09 -12.91
N TYR A 8 14.59 -9.10 -12.61
CA TYR A 8 15.12 -10.05 -13.58
C TYR A 8 14.69 -11.47 -13.20
N GLN A 9 14.05 -12.16 -14.14
CA GLN A 9 13.51 -13.52 -14.00
C GLN A 9 12.64 -13.74 -12.74
N PHE A 10 11.93 -12.69 -12.31
CA PHE A 10 11.08 -12.76 -11.13
C PHE A 10 9.60 -12.95 -11.51
N LYS A 11 9.05 -14.13 -11.23
CA LYS A 11 7.63 -14.49 -11.48
C LYS A 11 7.20 -14.20 -12.93
N GLY A 12 6.20 -13.35 -13.12
CA GLY A 12 5.69 -12.96 -14.43
C GLY A 12 6.66 -12.13 -15.28
N PHE A 13 7.79 -11.68 -14.73
CA PHE A 13 8.69 -10.73 -15.40
C PHE A 13 10.04 -11.36 -15.74
N LYS A 14 10.34 -11.49 -17.05
CA LYS A 14 11.67 -11.93 -17.52
C LYS A 14 12.71 -10.84 -17.27
N GLU A 15 12.42 -9.62 -17.68
CA GLU A 15 13.16 -8.40 -17.33
C GLU A 15 12.19 -7.23 -17.40
N GLN A 16 12.01 -6.51 -16.28
CA GLN A 16 11.09 -5.39 -16.21
C GLN A 16 11.60 -4.30 -15.28
N ILE A 17 11.51 -3.07 -15.76
CA ILE A 17 11.77 -1.86 -14.98
C ILE A 17 10.43 -1.22 -14.62
N PHE A 18 10.30 -0.81 -13.35
CA PHE A 18 9.15 -0.11 -12.81
C PHE A 18 9.57 1.24 -12.25
N ASN A 19 8.96 2.31 -12.75
CA ASN A 19 9.24 3.67 -12.27
C ASN A 19 8.21 4.11 -11.23
N PHE A 20 8.68 4.70 -10.14
CA PHE A 20 7.84 5.13 -9.04
C PHE A 20 7.74 6.64 -8.93
N SER A 21 6.54 7.11 -8.64
CA SER A 21 6.22 8.50 -8.30
C SER A 21 5.98 8.65 -6.80
N LYS A 22 5.61 9.85 -6.34
CA LYS A 22 5.20 10.07 -4.95
C LYS A 22 4.02 9.19 -4.56
N LEU A 23 3.01 9.07 -5.46
CA LEU A 23 2.03 8.01 -5.42
C LEU A 23 2.14 7.18 -6.70
N THR A 24 2.26 5.87 -6.56
CA THR A 24 2.21 4.91 -7.67
C THR A 24 0.96 4.05 -7.54
N LEU A 25 0.09 4.14 -8.53
CA LEU A 25 -1.10 3.29 -8.66
C LEU A 25 -0.72 2.06 -9.48
N LEU A 26 -0.71 0.90 -8.84
CA LEU A 26 -0.45 -0.39 -9.46
C LEU A 26 -1.79 -1.07 -9.75
N THR A 27 -2.09 -1.27 -11.03
CA THR A 27 -3.35 -1.84 -11.49
C THR A 27 -3.16 -2.77 -12.68
N GLY A 28 -4.19 -3.48 -13.09
CA GLY A 28 -4.16 -4.40 -14.24
C GLY A 28 -4.96 -5.67 -13.98
N VAL A 29 -4.87 -6.60 -14.93
CA VAL A 29 -5.60 -7.86 -14.91
C VAL A 29 -5.16 -8.75 -13.74
N ASN A 30 -6.09 -9.55 -13.19
CA ASN A 30 -5.80 -10.46 -12.08
C ASN A 30 -4.80 -11.56 -12.48
N GLY A 31 -3.89 -11.87 -11.58
CA GLY A 31 -2.89 -12.92 -11.78
C GLY A 31 -1.68 -12.52 -12.64
N MET A 32 -1.63 -11.29 -13.17
CA MET A 32 -0.61 -10.86 -14.16
C MET A 32 0.65 -10.24 -13.54
N GLY A 33 0.85 -10.32 -12.24
CA GLY A 33 2.13 -9.94 -11.63
C GLY A 33 2.12 -8.61 -10.85
N LYS A 34 0.97 -7.93 -10.66
CA LYS A 34 0.90 -6.73 -9.80
C LYS A 34 1.49 -7.00 -8.43
N SER A 35 0.95 -8.00 -7.74
CA SER A 35 1.44 -8.40 -6.41
C SER A 35 2.88 -8.91 -6.44
N SER A 36 3.42 -9.32 -7.61
CA SER A 36 4.83 -9.71 -7.73
C SER A 36 5.78 -8.56 -7.48
N LEU A 37 5.45 -7.35 -7.97
CA LEU A 37 6.25 -6.15 -7.70
C LEU A 37 6.26 -5.80 -6.20
N ILE A 38 5.08 -5.85 -5.56
CA ILE A 38 4.98 -5.65 -4.10
C ILE A 38 5.77 -6.74 -3.36
N GLN A 39 5.62 -8.01 -3.75
CA GLN A 39 6.33 -9.13 -3.14
C GLN A 39 7.86 -8.99 -3.26
N ALA A 40 8.38 -8.48 -4.37
CA ALA A 40 9.82 -8.19 -4.51
C ALA A 40 10.29 -7.17 -3.45
N LEU A 41 9.55 -6.07 -3.25
CA LEU A 41 9.85 -5.10 -2.20
C LEU A 41 9.77 -5.73 -0.80
N LEU A 42 8.75 -6.57 -0.56
CA LEU A 42 8.56 -7.22 0.74
C LEU A 42 9.64 -8.28 1.02
N VAL A 43 10.15 -8.98 0.01
CA VAL A 43 11.31 -9.89 0.15
C VAL A 43 12.55 -9.13 0.57
N LEU A 44 12.83 -7.98 -0.07
CA LEU A 44 13.94 -7.12 0.35
C LEU A 44 13.75 -6.62 1.79
N ARG A 45 12.55 -6.16 2.13
CA ARG A 45 12.24 -5.71 3.47
C ARG A 45 12.40 -6.82 4.51
N ASN A 46 11.86 -8.01 4.27
CA ASN A 46 11.98 -9.16 5.14
C ASN A 46 13.45 -9.55 5.39
N SER A 47 14.23 -9.63 4.31
CA SER A 47 15.66 -9.96 4.38
C SER A 47 16.46 -8.90 5.15
N PHE A 48 16.08 -7.62 5.02
CA PHE A 48 16.65 -6.54 5.81
C PHE A 48 16.31 -6.67 7.30
N ASP A 49 15.04 -6.90 7.64
CA ASP A 49 14.59 -7.02 9.04
C ASP A 49 15.24 -8.18 9.77
N ARG A 50 15.67 -9.21 9.04
CA ARG A 50 16.44 -10.36 9.57
C ARG A 50 17.93 -10.10 9.68
N GLY A 51 18.43 -9.02 9.08
CA GLY A 51 19.85 -8.71 9.01
C GLY A 51 20.58 -9.34 7.82
N ASP A 52 19.89 -10.12 7.00
CA ASP A 52 20.49 -10.88 5.91
C ASP A 52 21.08 -9.96 4.83
N LEU A 53 20.39 -8.88 4.48
CA LEU A 53 20.88 -7.93 3.46
C LEU A 53 22.09 -7.13 3.94
N GLN A 54 22.09 -6.69 5.20
CA GLN A 54 23.19 -5.90 5.75
C GLN A 54 24.50 -6.69 5.82
N HIS A 55 24.39 -8.02 5.98
CA HIS A 55 25.53 -8.93 5.99
C HIS A 55 25.86 -9.53 4.62
N GLY A 56 25.06 -9.24 3.60
CA GLY A 56 25.24 -9.79 2.25
C GLY A 56 25.10 -11.32 2.18
N THR A 57 24.19 -11.89 2.97
CA THR A 57 24.10 -13.35 3.14
C THR A 57 23.00 -14.00 2.31
N ALA A 58 21.78 -13.47 2.34
CA ALA A 58 20.63 -14.14 1.71
C ALA A 58 19.46 -13.21 1.38
N LEU A 59 18.59 -13.66 0.48
CA LEU A 59 17.18 -13.24 0.38
C LEU A 59 16.30 -14.26 1.09
N THR A 60 15.50 -13.81 2.05
CA THR A 60 14.54 -14.65 2.76
C THR A 60 13.15 -14.42 2.22
N ILE A 61 12.58 -15.46 1.61
CA ILE A 61 11.35 -15.41 0.80
C ILE A 61 10.08 -15.74 1.58
N GLU A 62 10.21 -16.12 2.84
CA GLU A 62 9.07 -16.46 3.70
C GLU A 62 9.18 -15.77 5.06
N ASP A 63 8.11 -15.09 5.42
CA ASP A 63 7.78 -14.65 6.76
C ASP A 63 6.27 -14.87 6.99
N LYS A 64 5.90 -15.20 8.21
CA LYS A 64 4.51 -15.55 8.54
C LYS A 64 3.49 -14.44 8.26
N GLU A 65 3.93 -13.19 8.27
CA GLU A 65 3.05 -12.02 8.25
C GLU A 65 3.31 -11.10 7.05
N LEU A 66 4.56 -10.98 6.59
CA LEU A 66 4.96 -9.98 5.59
C LEU A 66 4.94 -10.53 4.16
N VAL A 67 5.62 -11.63 3.91
CA VAL A 67 5.74 -12.22 2.58
C VAL A 67 5.83 -13.74 2.66
N ASN A 68 5.13 -14.43 1.76
CA ASN A 68 5.21 -15.88 1.66
C ASN A 68 5.20 -16.27 0.18
N LEU A 69 6.35 -16.65 -0.35
CA LEU A 69 6.50 -17.13 -1.72
C LEU A 69 6.48 -18.66 -1.80
N VAL A 70 6.23 -19.35 -0.69
CA VAL A 70 6.06 -20.81 -0.58
C VAL A 70 7.31 -21.62 -0.90
N SER A 71 7.99 -21.33 -2.02
CA SER A 71 9.21 -22.06 -2.45
C SER A 71 10.09 -21.19 -3.35
N PRO A 72 11.38 -21.48 -3.48
CA PRO A 72 12.28 -20.81 -4.41
C PRO A 72 11.74 -20.81 -5.85
N ASP A 73 11.26 -21.93 -6.34
CA ASP A 73 10.72 -22.06 -7.70
C ASP A 73 9.56 -21.08 -7.98
N SER A 74 8.81 -20.70 -6.93
CA SER A 74 7.71 -19.74 -7.07
C SER A 74 8.17 -18.31 -7.31
N MET A 75 9.46 -18.00 -7.13
CA MET A 75 10.07 -16.72 -7.52
C MET A 75 10.44 -16.67 -9.00
N LEU A 76 10.76 -17.83 -9.58
CA LEU A 76 11.34 -17.90 -10.92
C LEU A 76 10.29 -17.61 -11.99
N ASN A 77 10.72 -16.95 -13.06
CA ASN A 77 9.91 -16.74 -14.25
C ASN A 77 9.69 -18.08 -14.97
N PHE A 78 8.49 -18.29 -15.54
CA PHE A 78 8.14 -19.54 -16.23
C PHE A 78 9.00 -19.81 -17.47
N ASP A 79 9.49 -18.75 -18.14
CA ASP A 79 10.32 -18.82 -19.34
C ASP A 79 11.80 -18.55 -19.00
N ALA A 80 12.22 -18.76 -17.76
CA ALA A 80 13.58 -18.51 -17.32
C ALA A 80 14.56 -19.45 -18.02
N GLU A 81 15.68 -18.91 -18.48
CA GLU A 81 16.74 -19.68 -19.13
C GLU A 81 17.71 -20.33 -18.11
N ASN A 82 17.74 -19.78 -16.92
CA ASN A 82 18.52 -20.27 -15.77
C ASN A 82 17.74 -19.94 -14.49
N SER A 83 18.23 -20.38 -13.36
CA SER A 83 17.56 -20.20 -12.07
C SER A 83 17.95 -18.90 -11.33
N GLU A 84 18.64 -17.98 -11.99
CA GLU A 84 19.04 -16.72 -11.38
C GLU A 84 17.89 -15.72 -11.34
N VAL A 85 17.70 -15.11 -10.18
CA VAL A 85 16.71 -14.05 -9.96
C VAL A 85 17.41 -12.86 -9.36
N SER A 86 17.21 -11.67 -9.95
CA SER A 86 17.74 -10.41 -9.42
C SER A 86 16.65 -9.41 -9.11
N ILE A 87 16.84 -8.68 -8.02
CA ILE A 87 16.05 -7.51 -7.63
C ILE A 87 17.00 -6.32 -7.48
N ASN A 88 16.79 -5.28 -8.29
CA ASN A 88 17.51 -4.02 -8.16
C ASN A 88 16.56 -2.94 -7.65
N LEU A 89 17.03 -2.13 -6.72
CA LEU A 89 16.32 -1.02 -6.09
C LEU A 89 17.13 0.27 -6.24
N LEU A 90 16.48 1.31 -6.79
CA LEU A 90 17.04 2.67 -6.86
C LEU A 90 16.21 3.62 -6.01
N ASP A 91 16.85 4.31 -5.06
CA ASP A 91 16.23 5.32 -4.19
C ASP A 91 17.09 6.60 -4.17
N GLY A 92 16.73 7.56 -5.00
CA GLY A 92 17.57 8.76 -5.22
C GLY A 92 18.91 8.40 -5.84
N ASP A 93 20.00 8.68 -5.10
CA ASP A 93 21.36 8.34 -5.50
C ASP A 93 21.83 6.97 -4.95
N PHE A 94 20.96 6.27 -4.23
CA PHE A 94 21.28 4.98 -3.62
C PHE A 94 20.76 3.84 -4.49
N GLU A 95 21.64 2.92 -4.84
CA GLU A 95 21.32 1.74 -5.63
C GLU A 95 21.79 0.47 -4.93
N GLY A 96 20.98 -0.59 -5.05
CA GLY A 96 21.32 -1.92 -4.58
C GLY A 96 20.74 -2.99 -5.48
N GLU A 97 21.54 -4.01 -5.79
CA GLU A 97 21.14 -5.19 -6.54
C GLU A 97 21.51 -6.45 -5.77
N TRP A 98 20.59 -7.40 -5.74
CA TRP A 98 20.74 -8.68 -5.06
C TRP A 98 20.30 -9.80 -5.96
N THR A 99 21.20 -10.76 -6.17
CA THR A 99 20.99 -11.92 -7.04
C THR A 99 21.10 -13.21 -6.25
N VAL A 100 20.16 -14.11 -6.48
CA VAL A 100 20.08 -15.45 -5.88
C VAL A 100 19.84 -16.51 -6.94
N VAL A 101 20.12 -17.78 -6.59
CA VAL A 101 19.66 -18.93 -7.36
C VAL A 101 18.37 -19.44 -6.71
N ALA A 102 17.28 -19.41 -7.50
CA ALA A 102 15.95 -19.82 -7.04
C ALA A 102 15.77 -21.34 -7.19
N GLU A 103 16.54 -22.11 -6.42
CA GLU A 103 16.53 -23.58 -6.44
C GLU A 103 16.52 -24.16 -5.02
N GLY A 104 16.07 -25.41 -4.91
CA GLY A 104 16.06 -26.16 -3.65
C GLY A 104 14.80 -25.95 -2.85
N ILE A 105 14.92 -26.20 -1.53
CA ILE A 105 13.77 -26.19 -0.60
C ILE A 105 13.91 -25.17 0.53
N SER A 106 14.99 -24.39 0.51
CA SER A 106 15.27 -23.39 1.56
C SER A 106 14.53 -22.10 1.29
N ASN A 107 13.90 -21.55 2.32
CA ASN A 107 13.26 -20.22 2.26
C ASN A 107 14.23 -19.06 2.49
N SER A 108 15.50 -19.35 2.75
CA SER A 108 16.61 -18.39 2.79
C SER A 108 17.59 -18.75 1.68
N LEU A 109 17.62 -17.92 0.64
CA LEU A 109 18.40 -18.15 -0.58
C LEU A 109 19.71 -17.39 -0.48
N PRO A 110 20.86 -18.07 -0.47
CA PRO A 110 22.17 -17.41 -0.41
C PRO A 110 22.34 -16.44 -1.60
N LEU A 111 22.85 -15.24 -1.32
CA LEU A 111 23.24 -14.31 -2.35
C LEU A 111 24.45 -14.88 -3.12
N ILE A 112 24.32 -14.97 -4.45
CA ILE A 112 25.44 -15.35 -5.34
C ILE A 112 26.18 -14.12 -5.84
N ASP A 113 25.49 -12.98 -5.94
CA ASP A 113 26.06 -11.67 -6.23
C ASP A 113 25.25 -10.58 -5.52
N HIS A 114 25.92 -9.50 -5.15
CA HIS A 114 25.29 -8.30 -4.63
C HIS A 114 26.17 -7.08 -4.90
N GLN A 115 25.53 -6.02 -5.37
CA GLN A 115 26.18 -4.74 -5.64
C GLN A 115 25.39 -3.65 -4.94
N TYR A 116 25.91 -3.11 -3.85
CA TYR A 116 25.30 -1.98 -3.18
C TYR A 116 26.28 -1.18 -2.35
N ASN A 117 26.00 0.11 -2.20
CA ASN A 117 26.54 0.91 -1.12
C ASN A 117 25.62 0.76 0.09
N SER A 118 26.18 0.64 1.30
CA SER A 118 25.41 0.55 2.56
C SER A 118 24.41 1.70 2.76
N ASP A 119 24.58 2.80 2.04
CA ASP A 119 23.64 3.93 2.05
C ASP A 119 22.28 3.60 1.46
N ILE A 120 22.14 2.49 0.67
CA ILE A 120 20.85 2.00 0.20
C ILE A 120 19.90 1.68 1.37
N PHE A 121 20.43 1.28 2.53
CA PHE A 121 19.65 0.99 3.72
C PHE A 121 19.06 2.24 4.41
N LYS A 122 19.38 3.45 3.89
CA LYS A 122 18.68 4.70 4.22
C LYS A 122 17.37 4.87 3.43
N SER A 123 17.14 4.04 2.42
CA SER A 123 15.87 4.01 1.67
C SER A 123 14.68 3.85 2.62
N SER A 124 13.58 4.51 2.26
CA SER A 124 12.31 4.45 3.01
C SER A 124 11.77 3.01 3.18
N LEU A 125 12.13 2.11 2.28
CA LEU A 125 11.80 0.68 2.38
C LEU A 125 12.38 0.04 3.65
N PHE A 126 13.58 0.46 4.07
CA PHE A 126 14.31 -0.14 5.18
C PHE A 126 14.17 0.62 6.51
N GLN A 127 13.41 1.72 6.51
CA GLN A 127 13.21 2.52 7.73
C GLN A 127 12.09 1.97 8.61
N THR A 128 12.11 2.35 9.89
CA THR A 128 11.06 2.00 10.86
C THR A 128 9.71 2.67 10.56
N SER A 129 9.72 3.69 9.71
CA SER A 129 8.53 4.39 9.22
C SER A 129 7.87 3.70 8.01
N PHE A 130 8.42 2.56 7.57
CA PHE A 130 7.78 1.71 6.56
C PHE A 130 6.47 1.13 7.10
N GLN A 131 5.41 1.20 6.30
CA GLN A 131 4.13 0.58 6.61
C GLN A 131 3.58 -0.14 5.38
N TYR A 132 3.28 -1.41 5.54
CA TYR A 132 2.54 -2.20 4.57
C TYR A 132 1.17 -2.57 5.16
N LEU A 133 0.11 -2.40 4.39
CA LEU A 133 -1.24 -2.86 4.72
C LEU A 133 -1.71 -3.77 3.59
N ASN A 134 -1.74 -5.07 3.87
CA ASN A 134 -2.15 -6.07 2.91
C ASN A 134 -3.67 -6.06 2.65
N ALA A 135 -4.12 -6.81 1.63
CA ALA A 135 -5.52 -6.90 1.25
C ALA A 135 -6.40 -7.52 2.36
N GLU A 136 -5.82 -8.45 3.13
CA GLU A 136 -6.51 -9.20 4.19
C GLU A 136 -6.59 -8.43 5.52
N ARG A 137 -6.78 -7.13 5.49
CA ARG A 137 -6.87 -6.32 6.72
C ARG A 137 -7.75 -6.96 7.78
N ILE A 138 -7.40 -6.72 9.06
CA ILE A 138 -8.20 -7.25 10.16
C ILE A 138 -9.63 -6.71 10.09
N GLY A 139 -10.60 -7.61 10.01
CA GLY A 139 -12.02 -7.27 9.96
C GLY A 139 -12.54 -6.74 11.31
N PRO A 140 -13.86 -6.48 11.41
CA PRO A 140 -14.49 -6.02 12.63
C PRO A 140 -14.22 -6.95 13.81
N ARG A 141 -13.84 -6.38 14.95
CA ARG A 141 -13.58 -7.09 16.20
C ARG A 141 -14.30 -6.40 17.35
N LYS A 142 -14.63 -7.18 18.40
CA LYS A 142 -15.18 -6.63 19.64
C LYS A 142 -14.12 -5.77 20.36
N SER A 143 -12.90 -6.26 20.40
CA SER A 143 -11.72 -5.58 20.93
C SER A 143 -10.47 -5.99 20.16
N TYR A 144 -9.42 -5.22 20.33
CA TYR A 144 -8.10 -5.41 19.71
C TYR A 144 -7.06 -5.53 20.81
N ASP A 145 -6.13 -6.46 20.66
CA ASP A 145 -5.07 -6.66 21.63
C ASP A 145 -4.21 -5.40 21.77
N ARG A 146 -3.92 -5.02 23.01
CA ARG A 146 -2.98 -3.93 23.29
C ARG A 146 -1.57 -4.46 23.08
N LEU A 147 -0.80 -3.81 22.25
CA LEU A 147 0.59 -4.15 22.02
C LEU A 147 1.40 -3.95 23.31
N SER A 148 1.99 -5.02 23.83
CA SER A 148 2.86 -4.95 25.01
C SER A 148 4.31 -4.65 24.66
N VAL A 149 4.72 -4.83 23.39
CA VAL A 149 6.09 -4.63 22.90
C VAL A 149 6.07 -3.88 21.58
N SER A 150 6.87 -2.82 21.45
CA SER A 150 7.05 -2.10 20.19
C SER A 150 7.64 -3.04 19.15
N ARG A 151 6.86 -3.40 18.12
CA ARG A 151 7.39 -4.04 16.92
C ARG A 151 7.99 -2.95 16.04
N ASN A 152 9.32 -2.94 15.94
CA ASN A 152 10.07 -1.91 15.20
C ASN A 152 9.82 -1.93 13.68
N HIS A 153 9.14 -2.95 13.15
CA HIS A 153 9.08 -3.21 11.71
C HIS A 153 7.78 -2.80 11.02
N SER A 154 6.69 -2.60 11.75
CA SER A 154 5.41 -2.11 11.20
C SER A 154 4.57 -1.49 12.31
N PRO A 155 4.42 -0.16 12.34
CA PRO A 155 3.71 0.53 13.43
C PRO A 155 2.27 0.08 13.66
N LEU A 156 1.56 -0.32 12.58
CA LEU A 156 0.16 -0.78 12.67
C LEU A 156 0.01 -2.29 12.49
N GLY A 157 1.12 -3.03 12.29
CA GLY A 157 1.06 -4.40 11.78
C GLY A 157 0.72 -4.43 10.28
N TYR A 158 0.78 -5.61 9.66
CA TYR A 158 0.55 -5.74 8.22
C TYR A 158 -0.92 -5.88 7.84
N ARG A 159 -1.77 -6.22 8.81
CA ARG A 159 -3.23 -6.31 8.68
C ARG A 159 -3.95 -5.15 9.36
N GLY A 160 -3.21 -4.19 9.94
CA GLY A 160 -3.75 -3.09 10.73
C GLY A 160 -4.19 -3.51 12.14
N GLU A 161 -3.69 -4.63 12.67
CA GLU A 161 -4.07 -5.21 13.96
C GLU A 161 -3.74 -4.30 15.13
N TYR A 162 -2.76 -3.40 15.00
CA TYR A 162 -2.35 -2.47 16.04
C TYR A 162 -2.92 -1.05 15.89
N THR A 163 -3.87 -0.87 14.98
CA THR A 163 -4.51 0.43 14.72
C THR A 163 -5.15 1.02 15.98
N ALA A 164 -5.83 0.20 16.79
CA ALA A 164 -6.44 0.66 18.03
C ALA A 164 -5.39 1.16 19.04
N THR A 165 -4.27 0.44 19.18
CA THR A 165 -3.15 0.84 20.05
C THR A 165 -2.54 2.17 19.59
N LYS A 166 -2.25 2.30 18.28
CA LYS A 166 -1.67 3.53 17.73
C LYS A 166 -2.60 4.74 17.89
N LEU A 167 -3.91 4.53 17.69
CA LEU A 167 -4.90 5.57 17.88
C LEU A 167 -5.04 5.98 19.37
N SER A 168 -4.96 5.02 20.30
CA SER A 168 -4.93 5.26 21.74
C SER A 168 -3.70 6.07 22.15
N GLU A 169 -2.53 5.72 21.62
CA GLU A 169 -1.30 6.49 21.84
C GLU A 169 -1.43 7.93 21.35
N ALA A 170 -1.93 8.11 20.14
CA ALA A 170 -2.13 9.44 19.55
C ALA A 170 -3.12 10.29 20.39
N ALA A 171 -4.19 9.67 20.91
CA ALA A 171 -5.15 10.35 21.78
C ALA A 171 -4.53 10.73 23.14
N THR A 172 -3.84 9.79 23.78
CA THR A 172 -3.25 9.98 25.12
C THR A 172 -2.12 11.01 25.10
N LYS A 173 -1.27 10.96 24.07
CA LYS A 173 -0.14 11.90 23.92
C LYS A 173 -0.54 13.23 23.30
N LEU A 174 -1.80 13.41 22.90
CA LEU A 174 -2.28 14.56 22.13
C LEU A 174 -1.40 14.80 20.89
N GLU A 175 -1.10 13.73 20.17
CA GLU A 175 -0.23 13.80 18.99
C GLU A 175 -0.81 14.72 17.92
N LYS A 176 0.02 15.66 17.45
CA LYS A 176 -0.33 16.59 16.38
C LYS A 176 0.06 16.01 15.04
N MET A 177 -0.69 16.38 14.01
CA MET A 177 -0.38 15.99 12.64
C MET A 177 0.93 16.61 12.15
N ILE A 178 1.73 15.78 11.49
CA ILE A 178 2.97 16.21 10.82
C ILE A 178 2.66 16.89 9.48
N HIS A 179 1.49 16.58 8.90
CA HIS A 179 1.07 17.05 7.58
C HIS A 179 -0.17 17.96 7.66
N PRO A 180 -0.01 19.26 7.87
CA PRO A 180 -1.15 20.19 8.02
C PRO A 180 -2.08 20.22 6.80
N SER A 181 -1.57 19.91 5.61
CA SER A 181 -2.37 19.82 4.37
C SER A 181 -3.43 18.72 4.38
N LEU A 182 -3.33 17.76 5.30
CA LEU A 182 -4.33 16.71 5.50
C LEU A 182 -5.39 17.09 6.54
N SER A 183 -5.36 18.29 7.09
CA SER A 183 -6.34 18.75 8.06
C SER A 183 -7.66 19.13 7.38
N LEU A 184 -8.76 18.56 7.83
CA LEU A 184 -10.12 18.88 7.36
C LEU A 184 -10.81 19.93 8.25
N THR A 185 -10.24 20.23 9.41
CA THR A 185 -10.77 21.19 10.39
C THR A 185 -9.63 21.96 11.03
N SER A 186 -9.94 22.90 11.92
CA SER A 186 -8.93 23.66 12.68
C SER A 186 -8.21 22.84 13.76
N SER A 187 -8.65 21.62 14.07
CA SER A 187 -7.94 20.76 15.00
C SER A 187 -6.65 20.23 14.39
N GLU A 188 -5.54 20.35 15.12
CA GLU A 188 -4.23 19.82 14.74
C GLU A 188 -4.00 18.39 15.23
N PHE A 189 -4.92 17.84 16.04
CA PHE A 189 -4.74 16.53 16.66
C PHE A 189 -5.11 15.39 15.71
N ILE A 190 -4.25 14.37 15.65
CA ILE A 190 -4.44 13.17 14.81
C ILE A 190 -5.78 12.52 15.12
N TYR A 191 -6.10 12.34 16.39
CA TYR A 191 -7.33 11.69 16.84
C TYR A 191 -8.61 12.34 16.28
N ASP A 192 -8.68 13.66 16.26
CA ASP A 192 -9.81 14.38 15.69
C ASP A 192 -9.88 14.23 14.18
N GLN A 193 -8.70 14.30 13.52
CA GLN A 193 -8.64 14.18 12.06
C GLN A 193 -8.98 12.77 11.57
N VAL A 194 -8.70 11.72 12.35
CA VAL A 194 -9.18 10.36 12.04
C VAL A 194 -10.71 10.34 11.95
N SER A 195 -11.41 10.93 12.90
CA SER A 195 -12.88 11.04 12.89
C SER A 195 -13.37 11.85 11.68
N ASN A 196 -12.69 12.95 11.34
CA ASN A 196 -13.05 13.80 10.22
C ASN A 196 -12.89 13.08 8.88
N TRP A 197 -11.80 12.34 8.68
CA TRP A 197 -11.59 11.55 7.47
C TRP A 197 -12.55 10.37 7.35
N LEU A 198 -12.86 9.66 8.45
CA LEU A 198 -13.92 8.64 8.46
C LEU A 198 -15.29 9.25 8.08
N SER A 199 -15.57 10.45 8.59
CA SER A 199 -16.79 11.18 8.25
C SER A 199 -16.87 11.55 6.76
N LYS A 200 -15.76 11.90 6.15
CA LYS A 200 -15.66 12.25 4.74
C LYS A 200 -15.72 11.03 3.81
N ILE A 201 -14.98 9.98 4.14
CA ILE A 201 -14.81 8.80 3.29
C ILE A 201 -16.01 7.85 3.41
N ILE A 202 -16.57 7.64 4.61
CA ILE A 202 -17.55 6.57 4.82
C ILE A 202 -18.94 7.13 5.07
N HIS A 203 -19.12 7.86 6.16
CA HIS A 203 -20.45 8.32 6.54
C HIS A 203 -20.38 9.68 7.27
N PRO A 204 -21.09 10.72 6.79
CA PRO A 204 -21.08 12.04 7.40
C PRO A 204 -21.46 12.02 8.89
N GLY A 205 -20.69 12.76 9.69
CA GLY A 205 -20.90 12.89 11.13
C GLY A 205 -20.42 11.69 11.95
N THR A 206 -19.61 10.81 11.37
CA THR A 206 -18.94 9.73 12.10
C THR A 206 -17.87 10.29 13.05
N LYS A 207 -17.87 9.75 14.26
CA LYS A 207 -16.79 9.94 15.24
C LYS A 207 -16.32 8.59 15.73
N VAL A 208 -15.02 8.43 15.91
CA VAL A 208 -14.42 7.28 16.57
C VAL A 208 -14.22 7.58 18.05
N SER A 209 -14.41 6.60 18.91
CA SER A 209 -14.07 6.65 20.33
C SER A 209 -13.43 5.33 20.75
N LEU A 210 -12.60 5.39 21.79
CA LEU A 210 -11.90 4.25 22.35
C LEU A 210 -12.47 3.95 23.73
N ASP A 211 -12.67 2.66 24.01
CA ASP A 211 -12.97 2.16 25.34
C ASP A 211 -11.78 1.32 25.82
N GLU A 212 -11.13 1.82 26.84
CA GLU A 212 -9.89 1.29 27.41
C GLU A 212 -10.09 0.83 28.86
N THR A 213 -11.28 0.37 29.19
CA THR A 213 -11.60 -0.13 30.53
C THR A 213 -10.78 -1.36 30.91
N ASN A 214 -10.33 -2.14 29.92
CA ASN A 214 -9.46 -3.26 30.09
C ASN A 214 -7.99 -2.88 29.87
N THR A 215 -7.08 -3.47 30.65
CA THR A 215 -5.64 -3.26 30.49
C THR A 215 -5.03 -4.05 29.34
N SER A 216 -5.66 -5.15 28.93
CA SER A 216 -5.18 -6.09 27.91
C SER A 216 -5.64 -5.76 26.50
N ASP A 217 -6.78 -5.10 26.34
CA ASP A 217 -7.39 -4.85 25.04
C ASP A 217 -8.01 -3.45 24.94
N ILE A 218 -8.24 -3.01 23.70
CA ILE A 218 -8.88 -1.72 23.37
C ILE A 218 -10.09 -2.00 22.50
N SER A 219 -11.25 -1.48 22.89
CA SER A 219 -12.45 -1.51 22.04
C SER A 219 -12.57 -0.20 21.26
N ILE A 220 -12.73 -0.31 19.95
CA ILE A 220 -13.09 0.83 19.09
C ILE A 220 -14.60 0.94 19.05
N GLN A 221 -15.11 2.14 19.17
CA GLN A 221 -16.54 2.43 19.07
C GLN A 221 -16.77 3.57 18.08
N TYR A 222 -17.91 3.55 17.41
CA TYR A 222 -18.29 4.55 16.44
C TYR A 222 -19.60 5.23 16.86
N ASN A 223 -19.64 6.54 16.69
CA ASN A 223 -20.80 7.37 16.94
C ASN A 223 -21.25 8.05 15.65
N PHE A 224 -22.53 8.21 15.46
CA PHE A 224 -23.11 8.89 14.31
C PHE A 224 -23.95 10.10 14.77
N ALA A 225 -23.80 11.23 14.08
CA ALA A 225 -24.49 12.48 14.47
C ALA A 225 -26.00 12.34 14.58
N ARG A 226 -26.62 11.46 13.77
CA ARG A 226 -28.08 11.22 13.79
C ARG A 226 -28.55 10.33 14.95
N GLN A 227 -27.62 9.63 15.62
CA GLN A 227 -27.93 8.66 16.67
C GLN A 227 -27.24 9.07 17.97
N LYS A 228 -27.55 10.28 18.43
CA LYS A 228 -26.96 10.90 19.62
C LYS A 228 -26.96 9.95 20.83
N GLY A 229 -25.79 9.80 21.46
CA GLY A 229 -25.61 9.04 22.71
C GLY A 229 -25.53 7.51 22.52
N LYS A 230 -25.48 7.00 21.28
CA LYS A 230 -25.29 5.58 21.02
C LYS A 230 -23.90 5.32 20.45
N ASN A 231 -23.19 4.39 21.08
CA ASN A 231 -21.92 3.86 20.63
C ASN A 231 -22.16 2.52 19.93
N PHE A 232 -21.53 2.33 18.79
CA PHE A 232 -21.63 1.11 17.99
C PHE A 232 -20.29 0.40 17.94
N ASN A 233 -20.30 -0.88 18.27
CA ASN A 233 -19.14 -1.75 18.09
C ASN A 233 -18.91 -2.03 16.59
N PRO A 234 -17.69 -2.23 16.11
CA PRO A 234 -17.39 -2.59 14.73
C PRO A 234 -18.18 -3.78 14.19
N LEU A 235 -18.54 -4.74 15.04
CA LEU A 235 -19.33 -5.92 14.65
C LEU A 235 -20.78 -5.57 14.23
N ASN A 236 -21.28 -4.40 14.60
CA ASN A 236 -22.66 -3.96 14.37
C ASN A 236 -22.79 -2.87 13.30
N ILE A 237 -21.71 -2.59 12.56
CA ILE A 237 -21.66 -1.59 11.49
C ILE A 237 -21.01 -2.18 10.24
N GLY A 238 -21.05 -1.42 9.14
CA GLY A 238 -20.45 -1.87 7.88
C GLY A 238 -18.94 -2.11 7.98
N PHE A 239 -18.44 -3.13 7.29
CA PHE A 239 -17.02 -3.52 7.23
C PHE A 239 -16.09 -2.37 6.79
N GLY A 240 -16.58 -1.45 5.96
CA GLY A 240 -15.81 -0.31 5.46
C GLY A 240 -15.12 0.50 6.56
N PHE A 241 -15.72 0.63 7.75
CA PHE A 241 -15.11 1.33 8.88
C PHE A 241 -13.82 0.63 9.34
N SER A 242 -13.86 -0.69 9.52
CA SER A 242 -12.71 -1.48 9.97
C SER A 242 -11.62 -1.56 8.91
N PHE A 243 -11.97 -1.51 7.62
CA PHE A 243 -11.01 -1.58 6.52
C PHE A 243 -10.37 -0.22 6.20
N ALA A 244 -11.08 0.89 6.35
CA ALA A 244 -10.55 2.23 6.09
C ALA A 244 -9.75 2.81 7.27
N LEU A 245 -10.12 2.48 8.52
CA LEU A 245 -9.49 3.05 9.70
C LEU A 245 -7.96 2.84 9.74
N PRO A 246 -7.40 1.63 9.48
CA PRO A 246 -5.96 1.42 9.45
C PRO A 246 -5.25 2.31 8.42
N ILE A 247 -5.84 2.52 7.24
CA ILE A 247 -5.27 3.36 6.18
C ILE A 247 -5.23 4.82 6.65
N ILE A 248 -6.33 5.31 7.21
CA ILE A 248 -6.43 6.69 7.71
C ILE A 248 -5.42 6.92 8.84
N VAL A 249 -5.30 6.00 9.78
CA VAL A 249 -4.34 6.11 10.89
C VAL A 249 -2.91 6.03 10.36
N ALA A 250 -2.60 5.10 9.43
CA ALA A 250 -1.28 4.99 8.81
C ALA A 250 -0.82 6.31 8.19
N VAL A 251 -1.68 6.94 7.38
CA VAL A 251 -1.38 8.20 6.72
C VAL A 251 -1.19 9.35 7.72
N LEU A 252 -2.11 9.49 8.67
CA LEU A 252 -2.09 10.63 9.60
C LEU A 252 -0.96 10.55 10.65
N THR A 253 -0.43 9.34 10.91
CA THR A 253 0.70 9.13 11.83
C THR A 253 2.05 8.98 11.12
N ALA A 254 2.06 8.94 9.77
CA ALA A 254 3.29 8.76 9.00
C ALA A 254 4.24 9.96 9.15
N ALA A 255 5.53 9.70 9.24
CA ALA A 255 6.56 10.74 9.15
C ALA A 255 6.78 11.16 7.69
N LYS A 256 7.38 12.35 7.47
CA LYS A 256 7.84 12.71 6.13
C LYS A 256 8.90 11.73 5.64
N GLY A 257 8.82 11.36 4.37
CA GLY A 257 9.73 10.38 3.76
C GLY A 257 9.38 8.92 4.07
N SER A 258 8.28 8.65 4.79
CA SER A 258 7.79 7.28 4.98
C SER A 258 7.36 6.64 3.65
N LEU A 259 7.46 5.33 3.58
CA LEU A 259 6.87 4.50 2.53
C LEU A 259 5.63 3.79 3.07
N LEU A 260 4.50 3.99 2.41
CA LEU A 260 3.23 3.32 2.68
C LEU A 260 2.83 2.49 1.47
N ILE A 261 2.70 1.19 1.64
CA ILE A 261 2.14 0.27 0.63
C ILE A 261 0.77 -0.19 1.10
N VAL A 262 -0.25 -0.02 0.25
CA VAL A 262 -1.64 -0.40 0.58
C VAL A 262 -2.23 -1.21 -0.56
N GLU A 263 -2.68 -2.43 -0.26
CA GLU A 263 -3.46 -3.23 -1.20
C GLU A 263 -4.96 -3.01 -0.99
N ASN A 264 -5.71 -2.96 -2.07
CA ASN A 264 -7.17 -2.85 -2.10
C ASN A 264 -7.73 -1.80 -1.11
N PRO A 265 -7.32 -0.50 -1.19
CA PRO A 265 -7.84 0.53 -0.29
C PRO A 265 -9.35 0.77 -0.46
N GLU A 266 -9.92 0.34 -1.59
CA GLU A 266 -11.35 0.40 -1.91
C GLU A 266 -12.20 -0.62 -1.15
N ALA A 267 -11.60 -1.63 -0.53
CA ALA A 267 -12.31 -2.77 0.02
C ALA A 267 -13.45 -2.35 0.98
N HIS A 268 -14.66 -2.85 0.70
CA HIS A 268 -15.89 -2.57 1.46
C HIS A 268 -16.34 -1.11 1.50
N LEU A 269 -15.78 -0.22 0.66
CA LEU A 269 -16.21 1.16 0.54
C LEU A 269 -17.27 1.32 -0.57
N HIS A 270 -18.24 2.21 -0.33
CA HIS A 270 -19.14 2.66 -1.39
C HIS A 270 -18.33 3.44 -2.47
N PRO A 271 -18.70 3.44 -3.76
CA PRO A 271 -18.00 4.14 -4.83
C PRO A 271 -17.56 5.57 -4.49
N LYS A 272 -18.43 6.36 -3.89
CA LYS A 272 -18.10 7.71 -3.41
C LYS A 272 -16.95 7.69 -2.40
N GLY A 273 -16.96 6.74 -1.45
CA GLY A 273 -15.91 6.58 -0.45
C GLY A 273 -14.60 6.14 -1.05
N GLN A 274 -14.63 5.31 -2.11
CA GLN A 274 -13.46 4.91 -2.85
C GLN A 274 -12.79 6.12 -3.51
N ALA A 275 -13.55 7.00 -4.17
CA ALA A 275 -13.02 8.22 -4.75
C ALA A 275 -12.41 9.17 -3.69
N GLU A 276 -13.06 9.34 -2.56
CA GLU A 276 -12.50 10.13 -1.44
C GLU A 276 -11.24 9.48 -0.83
N MET A 277 -11.15 8.15 -0.77
CA MET A 277 -9.95 7.44 -0.36
C MET A 277 -8.80 7.65 -1.35
N GLY A 278 -9.05 7.57 -2.66
CA GLY A 278 -8.05 7.88 -3.69
C GLY A 278 -7.53 9.32 -3.54
N LYS A 279 -8.42 10.30 -3.40
CA LYS A 279 -8.07 11.69 -3.14
C LYS A 279 -7.23 11.84 -1.87
N PHE A 280 -7.61 11.20 -0.77
CA PHE A 280 -6.88 11.21 0.51
C PHE A 280 -5.44 10.69 0.38
N LEU A 281 -5.27 9.54 -0.30
CA LEU A 281 -3.95 8.95 -0.52
C LEU A 281 -3.08 9.82 -1.44
N GLY A 282 -3.68 10.48 -2.44
CA GLY A 282 -2.99 11.45 -3.28
C GLY A 282 -2.52 12.68 -2.51
N LEU A 283 -3.34 13.22 -1.62
CA LEU A 283 -2.96 14.32 -0.72
C LEU A 283 -1.83 13.91 0.24
N ALA A 284 -1.87 12.66 0.74
CA ALA A 284 -0.81 12.09 1.57
C ALA A 284 0.53 12.06 0.82
N ALA A 285 0.51 11.61 -0.43
CA ALA A 285 1.70 11.58 -1.28
C ALA A 285 2.25 12.99 -1.55
N ASN A 286 1.37 13.95 -1.81
CA ASN A 286 1.78 15.35 -2.01
C ASN A 286 2.32 15.99 -0.73
N SER A 287 1.99 15.48 0.44
CA SER A 287 2.51 15.95 1.73
C SER A 287 3.88 15.39 2.11
N GLY A 288 4.43 14.45 1.31
CA GLY A 288 5.78 13.92 1.48
C GLY A 288 5.84 12.49 2.01
N ILE A 289 4.76 11.73 1.93
CA ILE A 289 4.71 10.28 2.15
C ILE A 289 4.80 9.62 0.78
N GLN A 290 5.69 8.66 0.56
CA GLN A 290 5.63 7.85 -0.65
C GLN A 290 4.53 6.80 -0.48
N VAL A 291 3.61 6.70 -1.46
CA VAL A 291 2.46 5.80 -1.40
C VAL A 291 2.46 4.87 -2.62
N ILE A 292 2.37 3.57 -2.39
CA ILE A 292 2.15 2.57 -3.43
C ILE A 292 0.78 1.93 -3.17
N ILE A 293 -0.09 1.95 -4.17
CA ILE A 293 -1.46 1.42 -4.07
C ILE A 293 -1.61 0.29 -5.09
N GLU A 294 -1.99 -0.91 -4.64
CA GLU A 294 -2.54 -1.93 -5.54
C GLU A 294 -4.06 -1.84 -5.47
N THR A 295 -4.72 -1.66 -6.63
CA THR A 295 -6.18 -1.51 -6.69
C THR A 295 -6.78 -2.02 -7.99
N HIS A 296 -8.04 -2.45 -7.89
CA HIS A 296 -8.91 -2.79 -9.01
C HIS A 296 -10.05 -1.77 -9.19
N SER A 297 -10.02 -0.65 -8.46
CA SER A 297 -11.09 0.34 -8.46
C SER A 297 -10.76 1.53 -9.37
N ASP A 298 -11.58 1.71 -10.41
CA ASP A 298 -11.61 2.93 -11.21
C ASP A 298 -12.00 4.16 -10.37
N HIS A 299 -12.76 3.98 -9.31
CA HIS A 299 -13.13 5.07 -8.40
C HIS A 299 -11.95 5.61 -7.61
N ILE A 300 -10.98 4.76 -7.19
CA ILE A 300 -9.70 5.22 -6.59
C ILE A 300 -8.97 6.11 -7.60
N LEU A 301 -8.81 5.62 -8.85
CA LEU A 301 -8.20 6.40 -9.94
C LEU A 301 -8.96 7.71 -10.19
N ASN A 302 -10.28 7.67 -10.25
CA ASN A 302 -11.11 8.85 -10.47
C ASN A 302 -10.96 9.88 -9.35
N GLY A 303 -10.80 9.45 -8.09
CA GLY A 303 -10.49 10.35 -6.97
C GLY A 303 -9.17 11.10 -7.17
N LEU A 304 -8.11 10.42 -7.63
CA LEU A 304 -6.83 11.02 -7.97
C LEU A 304 -6.94 12.01 -9.14
N ARG A 305 -7.63 11.62 -10.22
CA ARG A 305 -7.86 12.44 -11.42
C ARG A 305 -8.61 13.74 -11.09
N ILE A 306 -9.63 13.66 -10.23
CA ILE A 306 -10.39 14.82 -9.75
C ILE A 306 -9.49 15.75 -8.95
N ALA A 307 -8.68 15.22 -8.02
CA ALA A 307 -7.77 16.03 -7.21
C ALA A 307 -6.70 16.75 -8.05
N ILE A 308 -6.21 16.13 -9.14
CA ILE A 308 -5.32 16.78 -10.11
C ILE A 308 -6.06 17.92 -10.83
N LYS A 309 -7.26 17.65 -11.36
CA LYS A 309 -8.08 18.65 -12.06
C LYS A 309 -8.42 19.84 -11.17
N GLU A 310 -8.69 19.60 -9.89
CA GLU A 310 -8.95 20.64 -8.88
C GLU A 310 -7.68 21.33 -8.37
N LYS A 311 -6.50 20.93 -8.89
CA LYS A 311 -5.17 21.46 -8.53
C LYS A 311 -4.79 21.29 -7.06
N GLU A 312 -5.37 20.31 -6.40
CA GLU A 312 -5.00 19.92 -5.03
C GLU A 312 -3.72 19.09 -5.01
N ILE A 313 -3.44 18.37 -6.10
CA ILE A 313 -2.27 17.51 -6.29
C ILE A 313 -1.65 17.84 -7.66
N PRO A 314 -0.33 18.04 -7.78
CA PRO A 314 0.32 18.14 -9.08
C PRO A 314 0.29 16.79 -9.80
N LYS A 315 0.08 16.79 -11.11
CA LYS A 315 0.01 15.55 -11.90
C LYS A 315 1.29 14.70 -11.81
N GLU A 316 2.44 15.36 -11.67
CA GLU A 316 3.75 14.72 -11.55
C GLU A 316 3.93 13.94 -10.25
N ALA A 317 3.05 14.14 -9.27
CA ALA A 317 3.05 13.36 -8.03
C ALA A 317 2.48 11.94 -8.21
N ILE A 318 1.72 11.70 -9.29
CA ILE A 318 0.98 10.46 -9.52
C ILE A 318 1.58 9.73 -10.72
N GLY A 319 2.02 8.49 -10.50
CA GLY A 319 2.37 7.53 -11.54
C GLY A 319 1.36 6.38 -11.57
N ILE A 320 1.16 5.81 -12.75
CA ILE A 320 0.33 4.63 -12.94
C ILE A 320 1.21 3.56 -13.55
N ILE A 321 1.18 2.36 -13.00
CA ILE A 321 1.76 1.15 -13.57
C ILE A 321 0.59 0.21 -13.87
N PHE A 322 0.35 -0.05 -15.14
CA PHE A 322 -0.65 -1.00 -15.60
C PHE A 322 0.04 -2.27 -16.11
N VAL A 323 -0.39 -3.40 -15.58
CA VAL A 323 0.08 -4.74 -15.98
C VAL A 323 -1.05 -5.43 -16.73
N GLY A 324 -0.89 -5.54 -18.03
CA GLY A 324 -1.85 -6.17 -18.94
C GLY A 324 -1.30 -7.44 -19.60
N THR A 325 -2.14 -8.05 -20.42
CA THR A 325 -1.75 -9.20 -21.26
C THR A 325 -2.14 -8.94 -22.70
N PHE A 326 -1.38 -9.52 -23.60
CA PHE A 326 -1.75 -9.61 -25.00
C PHE A 326 -1.51 -11.03 -25.52
N ASN A 327 -2.31 -11.48 -26.45
CA ASN A 327 -2.14 -12.81 -27.04
C ASN A 327 -1.14 -12.74 -28.18
N ASP A 328 -0.03 -13.47 -28.04
CA ASP A 328 0.97 -13.65 -29.07
C ASP A 328 0.99 -15.11 -29.53
N ASN A 329 0.38 -15.37 -30.69
CA ASN A 329 0.32 -16.70 -31.31
C ASN A 329 -0.26 -17.80 -30.39
N GLY A 330 -1.26 -17.47 -29.57
CA GLY A 330 -1.93 -18.40 -28.65
C GLY A 330 -1.29 -18.49 -27.26
N GLN A 331 -0.30 -17.67 -26.97
CA GLN A 331 0.30 -17.51 -25.65
C GLN A 331 0.01 -16.12 -25.11
N ASP A 332 -0.47 -16.03 -23.88
CA ASP A 332 -0.68 -14.77 -23.21
C ASP A 332 0.66 -14.25 -22.64
N LYS A 333 1.10 -13.12 -23.16
CA LYS A 333 2.32 -12.43 -22.72
C LYS A 333 1.95 -11.23 -21.86
N ILE A 334 2.73 -11.01 -20.81
CA ILE A 334 2.59 -9.86 -19.92
C ILE A 334 3.26 -8.64 -20.56
N TYR A 335 2.60 -7.49 -20.48
CA TYR A 335 3.20 -6.19 -20.78
C TYR A 335 2.95 -5.21 -19.65
N VAL A 336 3.84 -4.25 -19.51
CA VAL A 336 3.73 -3.16 -18.54
C VAL A 336 3.71 -1.84 -19.28
N THR A 337 2.78 -0.96 -18.93
CA THR A 337 2.70 0.39 -19.46
C THR A 337 2.43 1.39 -18.33
N GLU A 338 2.78 2.65 -18.57
CA GLU A 338 2.65 3.74 -17.59
C GLU A 338 1.74 4.85 -18.15
N PRO A 339 0.40 4.69 -18.09
CA PRO A 339 -0.55 5.71 -18.55
C PRO A 339 -0.37 7.02 -17.78
N VAL A 340 -0.40 8.15 -18.49
CA VAL A 340 -0.13 9.47 -17.91
C VAL A 340 -1.44 10.24 -17.72
N ILE A 341 -1.63 10.80 -16.52
CA ILE A 341 -2.72 11.72 -16.21
C ILE A 341 -2.29 13.15 -16.58
N ASN A 342 -3.09 13.83 -17.39
CA ASN A 342 -2.89 15.22 -17.75
C ASN A 342 -3.35 16.19 -16.65
N SER A 343 -2.98 17.47 -16.76
CA SER A 343 -3.36 18.51 -15.79
C SER A 343 -4.88 18.77 -15.69
N ASP A 344 -5.64 18.33 -16.68
CA ASP A 344 -7.11 18.36 -16.67
C ASP A 344 -7.76 17.07 -16.13
N GLY A 345 -6.94 16.13 -15.62
CA GLY A 345 -7.38 14.85 -15.06
C GLY A 345 -7.71 13.78 -16.10
N ARG A 346 -7.41 14.01 -17.38
CA ARG A 346 -7.63 13.02 -18.45
C ARG A 346 -6.41 12.11 -18.61
N ILE A 347 -6.68 10.91 -19.12
CA ILE A 347 -5.67 9.94 -19.58
C ILE A 347 -5.86 9.82 -21.09
N ASN A 348 -4.81 10.09 -21.88
CA ASN A 348 -4.91 10.09 -23.35
C ASN A 348 -4.74 8.68 -23.93
N ASP A 349 -3.76 7.96 -23.42
CA ASP A 349 -3.47 6.60 -23.85
C ASP A 349 -4.09 5.62 -22.85
N TRP A 350 -5.32 5.19 -23.16
CA TRP A 350 -6.08 4.27 -22.32
C TRP A 350 -5.81 2.84 -22.79
N PRO A 351 -5.04 2.03 -22.04
CA PRO A 351 -4.76 0.66 -22.43
C PRO A 351 -6.04 -0.19 -22.46
N GLU A 352 -6.07 -1.23 -23.28
CA GLU A 352 -7.12 -2.25 -23.25
C GLU A 352 -7.16 -2.92 -21.86
N ASP A 353 -8.36 -3.24 -21.38
CA ASP A 353 -8.63 -3.75 -20.02
C ASP A 353 -8.27 -2.81 -18.86
N PHE A 354 -7.89 -1.56 -19.13
CA PHE A 354 -7.62 -0.56 -18.12
C PHE A 354 -8.90 0.16 -17.68
N PHE A 355 -9.67 -0.43 -16.76
CA PHE A 355 -10.92 0.12 -16.22
C PHE A 355 -12.00 0.47 -17.27
N ASP A 356 -12.06 -0.25 -18.39
CA ASP A 356 -12.95 0.00 -19.52
C ASP A 356 -14.25 -0.83 -19.51
N THR A 357 -14.35 -1.77 -18.57
CA THR A 357 -15.51 -2.69 -18.43
C THR A 357 -16.84 -1.94 -18.36
N TRP A 358 -16.88 -0.76 -17.71
CA TRP A 358 -18.11 0.03 -17.63
C TRP A 358 -18.53 0.59 -19.01
N GLU A 359 -17.59 1.13 -19.78
CA GLU A 359 -17.82 1.68 -21.11
C GLU A 359 -18.25 0.57 -22.06
N TYR A 360 -17.53 -0.56 -22.05
CA TYR A 360 -17.89 -1.75 -22.80
C TYR A 360 -19.31 -2.23 -22.46
N SER A 361 -19.65 -2.33 -21.17
CA SER A 361 -20.98 -2.77 -20.72
C SER A 361 -22.07 -1.81 -21.18
N MET A 362 -21.85 -0.49 -21.14
CA MET A 362 -22.82 0.51 -21.60
C MET A 362 -23.06 0.42 -23.11
N MET A 363 -22.00 0.20 -23.91
CA MET A 363 -22.15 0.02 -25.36
C MET A 363 -22.99 -1.21 -25.75
N HIS A 364 -23.02 -2.25 -24.90
CA HIS A 364 -23.77 -3.48 -25.15
C HIS A 364 -25.19 -3.45 -24.54
N LEU A 365 -25.45 -2.52 -23.62
CA LEU A 365 -26.77 -2.36 -22.99
C LEU A 365 -27.65 -1.31 -23.70
N LEU A 366 -27.08 -0.45 -24.51
CA LEU A 366 -27.76 0.57 -25.32
C LEU A 366 -27.89 0.14 -26.78
#